data_a37d7cd33ec4555c5ca860cfa95fdbab
#
_entry.id   a37d7cd33ec4555c5ca860cfa95fdbab
#
_cell.length_a   1.000
_cell.length_b   1.000
_cell.length_c   1.000
_cell.angle_alpha   90.00
_cell.angle_beta   90.00
_cell.angle_gamma   90.00
#
_symmetry.space_group_name_H-M   'P 1'
#
loop_
_entity.id
_entity.type
_entity.pdbx_description
1 polymer ?
#
loop_
_entity_poly.entity_id
_entity_poly.type
_entity_poly.pdbx_seq_one_letter_code
_entity_poly.pdbx_strand_id
1 'polypeptide(L)'
;LMCNLLEGVVNSGTGVRLRYKYKLTNPMGGKTGTTQQHADGWFIGVTPDLVGGVWVGAEDRSIHFQNLANGQGANMALPIWAKFLQKAYADSGLKMSGRPFDRPAGISKRLDCDETISEAEAKEMNKSLREDEEEFY
;
A
#
# COMPACT_ATOMS: atom_id res chain seq x y z
N LEU A 1 4.90 -10.50 6.08
CA LEU A 1 3.46 -10.30 6.13
C LEU A 1 3.10 -8.83 5.80
N MET A 2 3.60 -7.84 6.54
CA MET A 2 3.27 -6.42 6.30
C MET A 2 3.65 -5.96 4.89
N CYS A 3 4.83 -6.31 4.37
CA CYS A 3 5.22 -5.97 3.01
C CYS A 3 4.23 -6.51 1.97
N ASN A 4 3.75 -7.74 2.13
CA ASN A 4 2.75 -8.33 1.25
C ASN A 4 1.42 -7.56 1.27
N LEU A 5 0.95 -7.11 2.44
CA LEU A 5 -0.23 -6.25 2.54
C LEU A 5 -0.02 -4.90 1.82
N LEU A 6 1.18 -4.32 1.95
CA LEU A 6 1.52 -3.07 1.27
C LEU A 6 1.68 -3.25 -0.25
N GLU A 7 2.14 -4.42 -0.72
CA GLU A 7 2.12 -4.79 -2.14
C GLU A 7 0.69 -4.85 -2.67
N GLY A 8 -0.26 -5.40 -1.91
CA GLY A 8 -1.67 -5.43 -2.25
C GLY A 8 -2.26 -4.03 -2.49
N VAL A 9 -1.86 -3.01 -1.70
CA VAL A 9 -2.28 -1.62 -1.91
C VAL A 9 -1.84 -1.08 -3.27
N VAL A 10 -0.64 -1.47 -3.73
CA VAL A 10 -0.07 -1.02 -5.02
C VAL A 10 -0.61 -1.85 -6.18
N ASN A 11 -0.90 -3.12 -5.99
CA ASN A 11 -1.34 -4.02 -7.05
C ASN A 11 -2.85 -3.89 -7.36
N SER A 12 -3.68 -3.69 -6.33
CA SER A 12 -5.14 -3.64 -6.48
C SER A 12 -5.85 -2.58 -5.63
N GLY A 13 -5.10 -1.84 -4.78
CA GLY A 13 -5.66 -0.84 -3.88
C GLY A 13 -5.48 0.59 -4.34
N THR A 14 -5.43 1.52 -3.36
CA THR A 14 -5.33 2.98 -3.59
C THR A 14 -4.04 3.42 -4.29
N GLY A 15 -3.01 2.58 -4.31
CA GLY A 15 -1.73 2.80 -4.98
C GLY A 15 -1.65 2.27 -6.41
N VAL A 16 -2.70 1.63 -6.94
CA VAL A 16 -2.68 0.96 -8.25
C VAL A 16 -2.27 1.85 -9.42
N ARG A 17 -2.40 3.18 -9.26
CA ARG A 17 -1.92 4.16 -10.26
C ARG A 17 -0.42 4.03 -10.56
N LEU A 18 0.39 3.57 -9.62
CA LEU A 18 1.81 3.30 -9.83
C LEU A 18 2.01 2.31 -10.98
N ARG A 19 1.11 1.32 -11.11
CA ARG A 19 1.13 0.31 -12.16
C ARG A 19 0.67 0.87 -13.52
N TYR A 20 -0.58 1.29 -13.62
CA TYR A 20 -1.17 1.63 -14.92
C TYR A 20 -0.77 3.02 -15.45
N LYS A 21 -0.63 4.03 -14.57
CA LYS A 21 -0.33 5.41 -14.97
C LYS A 21 1.17 5.67 -15.07
N TYR A 22 1.95 5.20 -14.09
CA TYR A 22 3.39 5.46 -14.01
C TYR A 22 4.25 4.31 -14.53
N LYS A 23 3.62 3.18 -14.91
CA LYS A 23 4.29 2.02 -15.50
C LYS A 23 5.42 1.43 -14.63
N LEU A 24 5.31 1.59 -13.32
CA LEU A 24 6.24 1.01 -12.37
C LEU A 24 5.85 -0.44 -12.10
N THR A 25 6.57 -1.39 -12.70
CA THR A 25 6.31 -2.83 -12.60
C THR A 25 7.13 -3.52 -11.52
N ASN A 26 8.17 -2.85 -11.01
CA ASN A 26 9.07 -3.39 -9.99
C ASN A 26 8.31 -3.77 -8.71
N PRO A 27 8.79 -4.75 -7.94
CA PRO A 27 8.26 -5.08 -6.63
C PRO A 27 8.28 -3.87 -5.70
N MET A 28 7.11 -3.50 -5.21
CA MET A 28 6.96 -2.37 -4.30
C MET A 28 5.64 -2.46 -3.54
N GLY A 29 5.66 -1.94 -2.35
CA GLY A 29 4.48 -1.72 -1.52
C GLY A 29 4.30 -0.24 -1.20
N GLY A 30 3.18 0.12 -0.62
CA GLY A 30 2.98 1.48 -0.17
C GLY A 30 1.62 1.73 0.46
N LYS A 31 1.47 2.93 1.02
CA LYS A 31 0.22 3.35 1.64
C LYS A 31 -0.01 4.84 1.43
N THR A 32 -1.21 5.18 1.03
CA THR A 32 -1.70 6.56 0.97
C THR A 32 -2.21 6.99 2.35
N GLY A 33 -2.02 8.27 2.67
CA GLY A 33 -2.65 8.93 3.80
C GLY A 33 -3.32 10.22 3.35
N THR A 34 -4.46 10.54 3.94
CA THR A 34 -5.17 11.81 3.72
C THR A 34 -5.75 12.24 5.03
N THR A 35 -5.46 13.46 5.47
CA THR A 35 -6.03 13.99 6.69
C THR A 35 -7.43 14.54 6.46
N GLN A 36 -8.15 14.82 7.55
CA GLN A 36 -9.46 15.46 7.49
C GLN A 36 -9.36 16.80 6.76
N GLN A 37 -10.44 17.17 6.06
CA GLN A 37 -10.53 18.39 5.26
C GLN A 37 -9.50 18.50 4.12
N HIS A 38 -8.82 17.40 3.77
CA HIS A 38 -7.86 17.37 2.67
C HIS A 38 -6.68 18.36 2.83
N ALA A 39 -6.28 18.66 4.08
CA ALA A 39 -5.19 19.56 4.37
C ALA A 39 -3.82 18.95 4.06
N ASP A 40 -3.67 17.64 4.31
CA ASP A 40 -2.41 16.93 4.09
C ASP A 40 -2.63 15.65 3.31
N GLY A 41 -1.72 15.36 2.39
CA GLY A 41 -1.63 14.10 1.68
C GLY A 41 -0.27 13.44 1.88
N TRP A 42 -0.29 12.16 2.21
CA TRP A 42 0.89 11.33 2.40
C TRP A 42 0.92 10.18 1.41
N PHE A 43 2.10 9.80 1.01
CA PHE A 43 2.39 8.51 0.43
C PHE A 43 3.69 7.98 0.99
N ILE A 44 3.64 6.81 1.62
CA ILE A 44 4.83 6.05 2.02
C ILE A 44 4.97 4.89 1.05
N GLY A 45 6.13 4.79 0.41
CA GLY A 45 6.45 3.70 -0.50
C GLY A 45 7.65 2.91 -0.01
N VAL A 46 7.65 1.63 -0.27
CA VAL A 46 8.70 0.69 0.09
C VAL A 46 9.04 -0.19 -1.11
N THR A 47 10.32 -0.36 -1.35
CA THR A 47 10.90 -1.35 -2.27
C THR A 47 11.86 -2.22 -1.46
N PRO A 48 12.39 -3.32 -2.01
CA PRO A 48 13.42 -4.10 -1.31
C PRO A 48 14.69 -3.32 -0.96
N ASP A 49 14.96 -2.21 -1.67
CA ASP A 49 16.19 -1.43 -1.51
C ASP A 49 15.98 -0.06 -0.87
N LEU A 50 14.75 0.44 -0.85
CA LEU A 50 14.46 1.82 -0.48
C LEU A 50 13.11 1.95 0.22
N VAL A 51 13.09 2.75 1.28
CA VAL A 51 11.86 3.26 1.91
C VAL A 51 11.87 4.78 1.80
N GLY A 52 10.75 5.35 1.43
CA GLY A 52 10.62 6.80 1.38
C GLY A 52 9.18 7.27 1.56
N GLY A 53 9.07 8.52 2.00
CA GLY A 53 7.78 9.16 2.23
C GLY A 53 7.71 10.49 1.50
N VAL A 54 6.51 10.82 1.04
CA VAL A 54 6.17 12.12 0.48
C VAL A 54 5.01 12.70 1.27
N TRP A 55 5.18 13.91 1.72
CA TRP A 55 4.14 14.73 2.30
C TRP A 55 3.86 15.93 1.41
N VAL A 56 2.60 16.26 1.26
CA VAL A 56 2.11 17.48 0.59
C VAL A 56 1.07 18.11 1.50
N GLY A 57 1.31 19.33 1.90
CA GLY A 57 0.44 20.08 2.79
C GLY A 57 0.95 21.50 2.97
N ALA A 58 0.31 22.24 3.86
CA ALA A 58 0.71 23.58 4.25
C ALA A 58 0.92 23.66 5.77
N GLU A 59 1.64 24.70 6.24
CA GLU A 59 1.87 24.92 7.68
C GLU A 59 0.57 25.15 8.43
N ASP A 60 -0.38 25.84 7.80
CA ASP A 60 -1.70 26.09 8.35
C ASP A 60 -2.75 25.17 7.72
N ARG A 61 -3.50 24.47 8.56
CA ARG A 61 -4.57 23.56 8.13
C ARG A 61 -5.78 24.24 7.49
N SER A 62 -5.90 25.56 7.62
CA SER A 62 -6.90 26.32 6.89
C SER A 62 -6.63 26.35 5.39
N ILE A 63 -5.38 26.08 4.99
CA ILE A 63 -4.96 25.93 3.58
C ILE A 63 -5.18 24.46 3.21
N HIS A 64 -6.26 24.19 2.52
CA HIS A 64 -6.64 22.82 2.14
C HIS A 64 -7.31 22.79 0.76
N PHE A 65 -7.36 21.59 0.17
CA PHE A 65 -8.09 21.41 -1.07
C PHE A 65 -9.60 21.36 -0.80
N GLN A 66 -10.39 21.97 -1.68
CA GLN A 66 -11.85 22.02 -1.52
C GLN A 66 -12.55 20.69 -1.81
N ASN A 67 -11.88 19.75 -2.44
CA ASN A 67 -12.46 18.46 -2.81
C ASN A 67 -11.47 17.31 -2.67
N LEU A 68 -12.03 16.12 -2.47
CA LEU A 68 -11.28 14.88 -2.31
C LEU A 68 -10.47 14.53 -3.57
N ALA A 69 -10.96 14.86 -4.75
CA ALA A 69 -10.29 14.54 -6.01
C ALA A 69 -8.89 15.17 -6.12
N ASN A 70 -8.71 16.37 -5.58
CA ASN A 70 -7.42 17.05 -5.57
C ASN A 70 -6.63 16.76 -4.29
N GLY A 71 -7.32 16.61 -3.15
CA GLY A 71 -6.72 16.51 -1.83
C GLY A 71 -6.39 15.10 -1.32
N GLN A 72 -6.58 14.06 -2.13
CA GLN A 72 -6.16 12.70 -1.75
C GLN A 72 -4.64 12.53 -1.84
N GLY A 73 -4.03 11.83 -0.89
CA GLY A 73 -2.62 11.43 -0.95
C GLY A 73 -2.26 10.69 -2.25
N ALA A 74 -3.20 9.94 -2.82
CA ALA A 74 -3.08 9.30 -4.12
C ALA A 74 -2.96 10.30 -5.29
N ASN A 75 -3.43 11.53 -5.13
CA ASN A 75 -3.41 12.57 -6.18
C ASN A 75 -2.31 13.61 -5.95
N MET A 76 -1.93 13.85 -4.70
CA MET A 76 -0.90 14.84 -4.31
C MET A 76 0.48 14.20 -4.14
N ALA A 77 0.61 13.26 -3.22
CA ALA A 77 1.89 12.72 -2.78
C ALA A 77 2.39 11.55 -3.64
N LEU A 78 1.50 10.63 -4.00
CA LEU A 78 1.86 9.47 -4.83
C LEU A 78 2.50 9.84 -6.18
N PRO A 79 2.06 10.87 -6.93
CA PRO A 79 2.71 11.29 -8.17
C PRO A 79 4.18 11.70 -7.99
N ILE A 80 4.49 12.36 -6.88
CA ILE A 80 5.85 12.80 -6.56
C ILE A 80 6.73 11.58 -6.29
N TRP A 81 6.25 10.65 -5.45
CA TRP A 81 6.91 9.37 -5.23
C TRP A 81 7.15 8.60 -6.53
N ALA A 82 6.14 8.52 -7.38
CA ALA A 82 6.24 7.80 -8.64
C ALA A 82 7.36 8.35 -9.53
N LYS A 83 7.41 9.68 -9.70
CA LYS A 83 8.45 10.35 -10.51
C LYS A 83 9.83 10.21 -9.89
N PHE A 84 9.92 10.31 -8.57
CA PHE A 84 11.17 10.05 -7.86
C PHE A 84 11.67 8.63 -8.13
N LEU A 85 10.81 7.65 -7.98
CA LEU A 85 11.18 6.25 -8.16
C LEU A 85 11.53 5.91 -9.62
N GLN A 86 10.83 6.49 -10.61
CA GLN A 86 11.21 6.37 -12.01
C GLN A 86 12.65 6.87 -12.26
N LYS A 87 13.02 7.99 -11.66
CA LYS A 87 14.38 8.52 -11.76
C LYS A 87 15.40 7.65 -11.03
N ALA A 88 15.05 7.14 -9.83
CA ALA A 88 15.91 6.25 -9.07
C ALA A 88 16.21 4.94 -9.81
N TYR A 89 15.23 4.34 -10.47
CA TYR A 89 15.44 3.15 -11.29
C TYR A 89 16.19 3.43 -12.61
N ALA A 90 16.11 4.64 -13.13
CA ALA A 90 16.86 5.04 -14.32
C ALA A 90 18.32 5.39 -14.02
N ASP A 91 18.67 5.67 -12.78
CA ASP A 91 20.02 6.01 -12.36
C ASP A 91 20.86 4.74 -12.11
N SER A 92 21.82 4.49 -13.01
CA SER A 92 22.73 3.35 -12.90
C SER A 92 23.63 3.42 -11.65
N GLY A 93 23.87 4.61 -11.08
CA GLY A 93 24.67 4.80 -9.89
C GLY A 93 23.99 4.28 -8.62
N LEU A 94 22.66 4.30 -8.56
CA LEU A 94 21.92 3.83 -7.40
C LEU A 94 21.75 2.30 -7.33
N LYS A 95 22.01 1.59 -8.43
CA LYS A 95 21.96 0.11 -8.51
C LYS A 95 20.69 -0.48 -7.89
N MET A 96 19.55 0.15 -8.12
CA MET A 96 18.25 -0.34 -7.64
C MET A 96 17.99 -1.74 -8.17
N SER A 97 17.77 -2.69 -7.28
CA SER A 97 17.46 -4.06 -7.68
C SER A 97 15.99 -4.20 -8.06
N GLY A 98 15.68 -5.04 -9.02
CA GLY A 98 14.31 -5.43 -9.33
C GLY A 98 13.86 -6.68 -8.56
N ARG A 99 14.56 -7.06 -7.48
CA ARG A 99 14.28 -8.29 -6.73
C ARG A 99 12.96 -8.17 -5.97
N PRO A 100 12.24 -9.28 -5.75
CA PRO A 100 11.08 -9.29 -4.88
C PRO A 100 11.49 -9.07 -3.41
N PHE A 101 10.51 -8.76 -2.56
CA PHE A 101 10.71 -8.77 -1.11
C PHE A 101 11.07 -10.17 -0.61
N ASP A 102 12.00 -10.24 0.32
CA ASP A 102 12.40 -11.50 0.94
C ASP A 102 11.20 -12.11 1.70
N ARG A 103 10.91 -13.38 1.40
CA ARG A 103 9.89 -14.15 2.11
C ARG A 103 10.56 -15.10 3.08
N PRO A 104 10.35 -14.96 4.40
CA PRO A 104 10.89 -15.91 5.37
C PRO A 104 10.34 -17.32 5.12
N ALA A 105 11.20 -18.33 5.22
CA ALA A 105 10.77 -19.73 5.23
C ALA A 105 9.93 -19.98 6.50
N GLY A 106 8.74 -20.58 6.36
CA GLY A 106 7.91 -20.96 7.50
C GLY A 106 6.77 -19.99 7.85
N ILE A 107 6.39 -19.09 6.95
CA ILE A 107 5.11 -18.37 7.11
C ILE A 107 3.97 -19.38 6.90
N SER A 108 3.27 -19.71 7.99
CA SER A 108 2.11 -20.62 7.95
C SER A 108 0.80 -19.94 7.50
N LYS A 109 0.81 -18.61 7.40
CA LYS A 109 -0.37 -17.83 6.99
C LYS A 109 -0.45 -17.72 5.47
N ARG A 110 -1.65 -17.91 4.91
CA ARG A 110 -1.91 -17.61 3.49
C ARG A 110 -1.69 -16.12 3.25
N LEU A 111 -0.96 -15.80 2.21
CA LEU A 111 -0.65 -14.41 1.83
C LEU A 111 -1.45 -13.93 0.62
N ASP A 112 -2.06 -14.85 -0.11
CA ASP A 112 -2.82 -14.55 -1.33
C ASP A 112 -4.31 -14.64 -1.03
N CYS A 113 -5.06 -13.58 -1.39
CA CYS A 113 -6.51 -13.50 -1.20
C CYS A 113 -7.30 -14.11 -2.37
N ASP A 114 -6.62 -14.58 -3.43
CA ASP A 114 -7.26 -15.04 -4.66
C ASP A 114 -7.83 -16.48 -4.61
N GLU A 115 -7.57 -17.21 -3.53
CA GLU A 115 -8.29 -18.46 -3.30
C GLU A 115 -9.57 -18.15 -2.54
N THR A 116 -10.68 -18.15 -3.26
CA THR A 116 -12.01 -18.18 -2.66
C THR A 116 -12.04 -19.28 -1.60
N ILE A 117 -12.22 -18.87 -0.35
CA ILE A 117 -12.46 -19.79 0.77
C ILE A 117 -13.62 -20.69 0.31
N SER A 118 -13.42 -22.00 0.26
CA SER A 118 -14.48 -22.91 -0.08
C SER A 118 -15.64 -22.71 0.91
N GLU A 119 -16.87 -22.93 0.48
CA GLU A 119 -18.04 -22.76 1.37
C GLU A 119 -17.91 -23.60 2.65
N ALA A 120 -17.16 -24.71 2.61
CA ALA A 120 -16.88 -25.54 3.75
C ALA A 120 -15.93 -24.85 4.76
N GLU A 121 -14.84 -24.24 4.27
CA GLU A 121 -13.90 -23.47 5.11
C GLU A 121 -14.54 -22.21 5.69
N ALA A 122 -15.40 -21.54 4.93
CA ALA A 122 -16.16 -20.38 5.40
C ALA A 122 -17.15 -20.76 6.53
N LYS A 123 -17.78 -21.92 6.44
CA LYS A 123 -18.65 -22.43 7.49
C LYS A 123 -17.88 -22.82 8.76
N GLU A 124 -16.73 -23.41 8.61
CA GLU A 124 -15.88 -23.84 9.74
C GLU A 124 -15.29 -22.62 10.47
N MET A 125 -14.86 -21.59 9.72
CA MET A 125 -14.40 -20.33 10.28
C MET A 125 -15.50 -19.57 11.01
N ASN A 126 -16.73 -19.50 10.46
CA ASN A 126 -17.88 -18.91 11.12
C ASN A 126 -18.34 -19.68 12.36
N LYS A 127 -18.13 -21.01 12.40
CA LYS A 127 -18.41 -21.82 13.57
C LYS A 127 -17.42 -21.52 14.70
N SER A 128 -16.13 -21.48 14.38
CA SER A 128 -15.07 -21.13 15.34
C SER A 128 -15.28 -19.73 15.96
N LEU A 129 -15.65 -18.73 15.15
CA LEU A 129 -15.94 -17.39 15.65
C LEU A 129 -17.15 -17.31 16.60
N ARG A 130 -18.15 -18.19 16.41
CA ARG A 130 -19.31 -18.26 17.31
C ARG A 130 -18.99 -18.99 18.62
N GLU A 131 -18.15 -20.01 18.57
CA GLU A 131 -17.69 -20.73 19.75
C GLU A 131 -16.84 -19.81 20.65
N ASP A 132 -16.00 -18.95 20.06
CA ASP A 132 -15.22 -17.94 20.78
C ASP A 132 -16.11 -16.83 21.41
N GLU A 133 -17.25 -16.47 20.79
CA GLU A 133 -18.21 -15.52 21.34
C GLU A 133 -19.04 -16.11 22.51
N GLU A 134 -19.34 -17.40 22.51
CA GLU A 134 -20.07 -18.08 23.59
C GLU A 134 -19.20 -18.32 24.83
N GLU A 135 -17.87 -18.39 24.70
CA GLU A 135 -16.94 -18.56 25.82
C GLU A 135 -16.67 -17.24 26.59
N PHE A 136 -17.10 -16.09 26.03
CA PHE A 136 -16.88 -14.76 26.61
C PHE A 136 -18.09 -14.21 27.40
N TYR A 137 -19.21 -14.96 27.47
CA TYR A 137 -20.42 -14.61 28.25
C TYR A 137 -20.75 -15.70 29.26
#